data_b763458735cbcbc447d4e1f986a5e4c6
#
_entry.id   b763458735cbcbc447d4e1f986a5e4c6
#
_cell.length_a   1.000
_cell.length_b   1.000
_cell.length_c   1.000
_cell.angle_alpha   90.00
_cell.angle_beta   90.00
_cell.angle_gamma   90.00
#
_symmetry.space_group_name_H-M   'P 1'
#
loop_
_entity.id
_entity.type
_entity.pdbx_description
1 polymer ?
#
loop_
_entity_poly.entity_id
_entity_poly.type
_entity_poly.pdbx_seq_one_letter_code
_entity_poly.pdbx_strand_id
1 'polypeptide(L)'
;MNNIIKNNENKNIGLMKPGSVFNCKSFFGYKLDVVKSGIQKYLRRRELEKMIWNVVEMDLFSRLKDKSAIGIRSNLMNRLIVMLDEELCFCDWVSFLKCSRLLEEWNKNGRKDQKNLIVICKILVKSEMLRLASDVNGYYRKGVKGKFEKGSVDISKYV
;
A
#
# COMPACT_ATOMS: atom_id res chain seq x y z
N MET A 1 -13.49 -10.21 -30.91
CA MET A 1 -13.27 -9.62 -29.58
C MET A 1 -11.81 -9.30 -29.25
N ASN A 2 -10.81 -9.92 -29.88
CA ASN A 2 -9.38 -9.73 -29.55
C ASN A 2 -8.72 -8.46 -30.14
N ASN A 3 -9.34 -7.76 -31.09
CA ASN A 3 -8.75 -6.56 -31.72
C ASN A 3 -9.11 -5.24 -31.03
N ILE A 4 -10.15 -5.22 -30.19
CA ILE A 4 -10.55 -4.01 -29.47
C ILE A 4 -9.66 -3.77 -28.26
N ILE A 5 -9.17 -4.86 -27.64
CA ILE A 5 -8.28 -4.75 -26.47
C ILE A 5 -6.90 -4.22 -26.87
N LYS A 6 -6.36 -4.63 -28.03
CA LYS A 6 -5.03 -4.17 -28.49
C LYS A 6 -4.97 -2.68 -28.84
N ASN A 7 -6.05 -2.08 -29.28
CA ASN A 7 -6.05 -0.65 -29.69
C ASN A 7 -6.24 0.32 -28.53
N ASN A 8 -6.74 -0.12 -27.38
CA ASN A 8 -6.85 0.72 -26.19
C ASN A 8 -5.63 0.68 -25.26
N GLU A 9 -4.77 -0.35 -25.42
CA GLU A 9 -3.58 -0.50 -24.57
C GLU A 9 -2.52 0.59 -24.78
N ASN A 10 -2.49 1.23 -25.95
CA ASN A 10 -1.44 2.22 -26.29
C ASN A 10 -1.85 3.69 -26.21
N LYS A 11 -3.13 4.01 -26.02
CA LYS A 11 -3.58 5.41 -26.10
C LYS A 11 -3.70 6.16 -24.78
N ASN A 12 -3.70 5.47 -23.62
CA ASN A 12 -3.91 6.13 -22.32
C ASN A 12 -2.84 5.88 -21.27
N ILE A 13 -1.85 5.03 -21.56
CA ILE A 13 -0.65 4.95 -20.73
C ILE A 13 0.20 6.14 -21.16
N GLY A 14 -0.08 7.31 -20.58
CA GLY A 14 0.70 8.51 -20.84
C GLY A 14 2.16 8.16 -20.61
N LEU A 15 2.97 8.22 -21.69
CA LEU A 15 4.41 8.03 -21.64
C LEU A 15 4.95 8.77 -20.42
N MET A 16 5.51 7.98 -19.50
CA MET A 16 6.13 8.51 -18.30
C MET A 16 7.23 9.46 -18.67
N LYS A 17 7.00 10.75 -18.49
CA LYS A 17 8.12 11.70 -18.47
C LYS A 17 9.01 11.32 -17.29
N PRO A 18 10.35 11.24 -17.46
CA PRO A 18 11.25 10.97 -16.35
C PRO A 18 11.05 12.06 -15.30
N GLY A 19 10.59 11.68 -14.12
CA GLY A 19 10.47 12.62 -13.02
C GLY A 19 9.42 12.32 -11.96
N SER A 20 8.34 11.60 -12.22
CA SER A 20 7.37 11.31 -11.19
C SER A 20 6.47 10.12 -11.50
N VAL A 21 6.69 9.04 -10.81
CA VAL A 21 5.78 7.88 -10.73
C VAL A 21 4.37 8.33 -10.28
N PHE A 22 4.27 9.47 -9.59
CA PHE A 22 3.01 10.01 -9.04
C PHE A 22 2.09 10.63 -10.10
N ASN A 23 2.62 11.01 -11.28
CA ASN A 23 1.81 11.58 -12.35
C ASN A 23 1.25 10.53 -13.32
N CYS A 24 1.53 9.25 -13.06
CA CYS A 24 1.03 8.17 -13.90
C CYS A 24 -0.41 7.83 -13.57
N LYS A 25 -1.14 7.42 -14.59
CA LYS A 25 -2.47 6.86 -14.47
C LYS A 25 -2.37 5.33 -14.41
N SER A 26 -3.24 4.70 -13.65
CA SER A 26 -3.47 3.27 -13.65
C SER A 26 -4.11 2.79 -14.96
N PHE A 27 -4.25 1.48 -15.13
CA PHE A 27 -4.87 0.91 -16.34
C PHE A 27 -6.31 1.36 -16.54
N PHE A 28 -7.05 1.63 -15.46
CA PHE A 28 -8.41 2.19 -15.51
C PHE A 28 -8.45 3.73 -15.45
N GLY A 29 -7.31 4.40 -15.62
CA GLY A 29 -7.24 5.85 -15.76
C GLY A 29 -7.21 6.65 -14.47
N TYR A 30 -7.15 6.01 -13.30
CA TYR A 30 -7.03 6.67 -12.00
C TYR A 30 -5.59 7.15 -11.74
N LYS A 31 -5.42 8.24 -11.00
CA LYS A 31 -4.09 8.66 -10.54
C LYS A 31 -3.53 7.61 -9.57
N LEU A 32 -2.24 7.27 -9.71
CA LEU A 32 -1.60 6.25 -8.88
C LEU A 32 -1.54 6.61 -7.40
N ASP A 33 -1.45 7.89 -7.06
CA ASP A 33 -1.53 8.36 -5.68
C ASP A 33 -2.90 8.08 -5.07
N VAL A 34 -3.98 8.21 -5.83
CA VAL A 34 -5.35 7.87 -5.41
C VAL A 34 -5.47 6.37 -5.18
N VAL A 35 -5.01 5.54 -6.13
CA VAL A 35 -5.02 4.08 -6.01
C VAL A 35 -4.21 3.63 -4.79
N LYS A 36 -2.98 4.13 -4.64
CA LYS A 36 -2.11 3.85 -3.49
C LYS A 36 -2.74 4.25 -2.16
N SER A 37 -3.34 5.42 -2.09
CA SER A 37 -4.02 5.91 -0.89
C SER A 37 -5.32 5.12 -0.62
N GLY A 38 -5.98 4.64 -1.67
CA GLY A 38 -7.15 3.77 -1.61
C GLY A 38 -6.87 2.47 -0.86
N ILE A 39 -5.71 1.84 -1.06
CA ILE A 39 -5.34 0.59 -0.39
C ILE A 39 -5.49 0.74 1.14
N GLN A 40 -4.89 1.77 1.73
CA GLN A 40 -4.95 2.01 3.17
C GLN A 40 -6.34 2.45 3.65
N LYS A 41 -7.03 3.29 2.89
CA LYS A 41 -8.38 3.74 3.23
C LYS A 41 -9.37 2.59 3.26
N TYR A 42 -9.32 1.69 2.28
CA TYR A 42 -10.20 0.53 2.22
C TYR A 42 -9.83 -0.55 3.24
N LEU A 43 -8.55 -0.71 3.57
CA LEU A 43 -8.14 -1.52 4.74
C LEU A 43 -8.83 -1.02 6.02
N ARG A 44 -8.70 0.27 6.33
CA ARG A 44 -9.27 0.88 7.55
C ARG A 44 -10.80 0.80 7.60
N ARG A 45 -11.45 0.72 6.43
CA ARG A 45 -12.90 0.53 6.31
C ARG A 45 -13.34 -0.92 6.26
N ARG A 46 -12.40 -1.87 6.28
CA ARG A 46 -12.65 -3.31 6.13
C ARG A 46 -13.32 -3.68 4.79
N GLU A 47 -13.11 -2.87 3.75
CA GLU A 47 -13.67 -3.07 2.42
C GLU A 47 -12.71 -3.90 1.56
N LEU A 48 -12.74 -5.23 1.74
CA LEU A 48 -11.79 -6.18 1.13
C LEU A 48 -11.72 -6.08 -0.40
N GLU A 49 -12.87 -6.09 -1.07
CA GLU A 49 -12.92 -6.10 -2.54
C GLU A 49 -12.28 -4.84 -3.13
N LYS A 50 -12.59 -3.68 -2.56
CA LYS A 50 -12.01 -2.42 -3.01
C LYS A 50 -10.52 -2.34 -2.70
N MET A 51 -10.07 -2.91 -1.58
CA MET A 51 -8.65 -3.01 -1.27
C MET A 51 -7.93 -3.89 -2.29
N ILE A 52 -8.45 -5.09 -2.55
CA ILE A 52 -7.88 -6.02 -3.54
C ILE A 52 -7.81 -5.34 -4.92
N TRP A 53 -8.88 -4.67 -5.34
CA TRP A 53 -8.91 -3.97 -6.62
C TRP A 53 -7.76 -2.97 -6.74
N ASN A 54 -7.52 -2.14 -5.72
CA ASN A 54 -6.43 -1.16 -5.72
C ASN A 54 -5.04 -1.82 -5.75
N VAL A 55 -4.87 -2.92 -5.00
CA VAL A 55 -3.60 -3.68 -4.97
C VAL A 55 -3.32 -4.30 -6.34
N VAL A 56 -4.33 -4.95 -6.94
CA VAL A 56 -4.20 -5.57 -8.26
C VAL A 56 -3.94 -4.52 -9.34
N GLU A 57 -4.61 -3.38 -9.27
CA GLU A 57 -4.42 -2.27 -10.21
C GLU A 57 -2.97 -1.77 -10.24
N MET A 58 -2.30 -1.70 -9.09
CA MET A 58 -0.87 -1.38 -9.01
C MET A 58 0.01 -2.56 -9.47
N ASP A 59 -0.39 -3.81 -9.23
CA ASP A 59 0.39 -4.98 -9.63
C ASP A 59 0.30 -5.25 -11.14
N LEU A 60 -0.76 -4.82 -11.82
CA LEU A 60 -0.93 -4.96 -13.28
C LEU A 60 0.20 -4.30 -14.07
N PHE A 61 0.92 -3.33 -13.49
CA PHE A 61 2.13 -2.77 -14.10
C PHE A 61 3.23 -3.81 -14.32
N SER A 62 3.14 -5.00 -13.71
CA SER A 62 4.00 -6.15 -14.02
C SER A 62 3.93 -6.60 -15.48
N ARG A 63 2.84 -6.29 -16.17
CA ARG A 63 2.62 -6.61 -17.58
C ARG A 63 3.38 -5.69 -18.53
N LEU A 64 3.85 -4.56 -18.03
CA LEU A 64 4.65 -3.62 -18.82
C LEU A 64 6.14 -3.97 -18.71
N LYS A 65 6.83 -3.96 -19.84
CA LYS A 65 8.29 -4.20 -19.89
C LYS A 65 9.10 -2.92 -19.60
N ASP A 66 8.52 -1.92 -18.98
CA ASP A 66 9.15 -0.64 -18.71
C ASP A 66 9.80 -0.62 -17.32
N LYS A 67 10.97 0.00 -17.21
CA LYS A 67 11.68 0.19 -15.93
C LYS A 67 10.83 0.98 -14.91
N SER A 68 10.01 1.90 -15.35
CA SER A 68 9.11 2.66 -14.49
C SER A 68 8.04 1.79 -13.82
N ALA A 69 7.62 0.70 -14.47
CA ALA A 69 6.69 -0.28 -13.91
C ALA A 69 7.27 -0.97 -12.66
N ILE A 70 8.59 -1.18 -12.63
CA ILE A 70 9.28 -1.73 -11.45
C ILE A 70 9.14 -0.77 -10.26
N GLY A 71 9.27 0.54 -10.51
CA GLY A 71 9.09 1.58 -9.49
C GLY A 71 7.69 1.59 -8.89
N ILE A 72 6.64 1.41 -9.71
CA ILE A 72 5.25 1.35 -9.23
C ILE A 72 5.03 0.12 -8.35
N ARG A 73 5.55 -1.03 -8.74
CA ARG A 73 5.46 -2.25 -7.94
C ARG A 73 6.28 -2.17 -6.65
N SER A 74 7.41 -1.48 -6.66
CA SER A 74 8.17 -1.19 -5.43
C SER A 74 7.40 -0.24 -4.51
N ASN A 75 6.66 0.73 -5.07
CA ASN A 75 5.76 1.57 -4.29
C ASN A 75 4.60 0.79 -3.66
N LEU A 76 4.05 -0.22 -4.36
CA LEU A 76 3.05 -1.13 -3.79
C LEU A 76 3.63 -1.90 -2.62
N MET A 77 4.81 -2.53 -2.80
CA MET A 77 5.50 -3.26 -1.73
C MET A 77 5.75 -2.38 -0.50
N ASN A 78 6.33 -1.20 -0.70
CA ASN A 78 6.59 -0.26 0.39
C ASN A 78 5.30 0.17 1.09
N ARG A 79 4.20 0.36 0.35
CA ARG A 79 2.91 0.68 0.95
C ARG A 79 2.39 -0.46 1.83
N LEU A 80 2.52 -1.71 1.39
CA LEU A 80 2.10 -2.87 2.18
C LEU A 80 2.96 -3.03 3.44
N ILE A 81 4.29 -2.85 3.34
CA ILE A 81 5.19 -2.89 4.51
C ILE A 81 4.76 -1.83 5.54
N VAL A 82 4.62 -0.58 5.10
CA VAL A 82 4.20 0.53 5.99
C VAL A 82 2.86 0.23 6.66
N MET A 83 1.91 -0.37 5.92
CA MET A 83 0.60 -0.74 6.49
C MET A 83 0.71 -1.86 7.52
N LEU A 84 1.59 -2.86 7.31
CA LEU A 84 1.85 -3.89 8.30
C LEU A 84 2.39 -3.28 9.60
N ASP A 85 3.36 -2.36 9.48
CA ASP A 85 3.97 -1.70 10.64
C ASP A 85 2.99 -0.76 11.36
N GLU A 86 2.23 0.05 10.61
CA GLU A 86 1.35 1.05 11.19
C GLU A 86 0.05 0.48 11.77
N GLU A 87 -0.48 -0.60 11.18
CA GLU A 87 -1.83 -1.08 11.52
C GLU A 87 -1.82 -2.37 12.34
N LEU A 88 -0.78 -3.26 12.20
CA LEU A 88 -0.76 -4.58 12.81
C LEU A 88 0.32 -4.80 13.86
N CYS A 89 1.49 -4.18 13.70
CA CYS A 89 2.74 -4.55 14.39
C CYS A 89 2.58 -4.86 15.90
N PHE A 90 1.77 -4.10 16.61
CA PHE A 90 1.62 -4.24 18.07
C PHE A 90 0.36 -4.97 18.52
N CYS A 91 -0.60 -5.23 17.67
CA CYS A 91 -1.88 -5.81 18.06
C CYS A 91 -2.14 -7.22 17.52
N ASP A 92 -1.62 -7.54 16.34
CA ASP A 92 -1.77 -8.86 15.73
C ASP A 92 -0.45 -9.34 15.13
N TRP A 93 0.45 -9.74 16.03
CA TRP A 93 1.80 -10.20 15.66
C TRP A 93 1.81 -11.43 14.76
N VAL A 94 0.82 -12.32 14.94
CA VAL A 94 0.70 -13.54 14.11
C VAL A 94 0.38 -13.19 12.67
N SER A 95 -0.60 -12.31 12.47
CA SER A 95 -0.97 -11.81 11.13
C SER A 95 0.15 -10.98 10.52
N PHE A 96 0.85 -10.15 11.31
CA PHE A 96 2.02 -9.41 10.88
C PHE A 96 3.10 -10.34 10.31
N LEU A 97 3.50 -11.38 11.04
CA LEU A 97 4.52 -12.33 10.59
C LEU A 97 4.09 -13.11 9.35
N LYS A 98 2.82 -13.54 9.29
CA LYS A 98 2.28 -14.23 8.11
C LYS A 98 2.34 -13.34 6.86
N CYS A 99 1.88 -12.09 6.98
CA CYS A 99 1.90 -11.14 5.88
C CYS A 99 3.33 -10.80 5.44
N SER A 100 4.24 -10.61 6.39
CA SER A 100 5.66 -10.32 6.10
C SER A 100 6.31 -11.45 5.32
N ARG A 101 6.08 -12.72 5.68
CA ARG A 101 6.56 -13.88 4.94
C ARG A 101 5.99 -13.96 3.52
N LEU A 102 4.68 -13.78 3.37
CA LEU A 102 4.03 -13.78 2.05
C LEU A 102 4.56 -12.65 1.15
N LEU A 103 4.83 -11.49 1.72
CA LEU A 103 5.37 -10.35 0.99
C LEU A 103 6.83 -10.61 0.57
N GLU A 104 7.62 -11.23 1.44
CA GLU A 104 8.99 -11.66 1.13
C GLU A 104 9.01 -12.71 0.03
N GLU A 105 8.16 -13.73 0.10
CA GLU A 105 8.00 -14.76 -0.95
C GLU A 105 7.59 -14.13 -2.28
N TRP A 106 6.60 -13.23 -2.28
CA TRP A 106 6.19 -12.51 -3.47
C TRP A 106 7.36 -11.73 -4.09
N ASN A 107 8.17 -11.08 -3.26
CA ASN A 107 9.35 -10.34 -3.74
C ASN A 107 10.45 -11.25 -4.27
N LYS A 108 10.78 -12.36 -3.59
CA LYS A 108 11.78 -13.36 -4.01
C LYS A 108 11.40 -14.06 -5.33
N ASN A 109 10.11 -14.33 -5.53
CA ASN A 109 9.58 -14.93 -6.75
C ASN A 109 9.46 -13.93 -7.93
N GLY A 110 10.19 -12.82 -7.87
CA GLY A 110 10.18 -11.79 -8.90
C GLY A 110 8.82 -11.07 -9.01
N ARG A 111 8.04 -11.12 -7.93
CA ARG A 111 6.73 -10.45 -7.81
C ARG A 111 5.70 -10.96 -8.84
N LYS A 112 5.73 -12.25 -9.16
CA LYS A 112 4.86 -12.85 -10.20
C LYS A 112 3.57 -13.40 -9.65
N ASP A 113 3.53 -13.76 -8.37
CA ASP A 113 2.38 -14.43 -7.75
C ASP A 113 1.41 -13.43 -7.10
N GLN A 114 0.36 -13.08 -7.82
CA GLN A 114 -0.71 -12.23 -7.30
C GLN A 114 -1.49 -12.87 -6.15
N LYS A 115 -1.46 -14.21 -6.03
CA LYS A 115 -2.20 -14.90 -4.95
C LYS A 115 -1.72 -14.46 -3.58
N ASN A 116 -0.40 -14.29 -3.41
CA ASN A 116 0.16 -13.80 -2.14
C ASN A 116 -0.39 -12.42 -1.77
N LEU A 117 -0.51 -11.51 -2.73
CA LEU A 117 -1.09 -10.17 -2.50
C LEU A 117 -2.55 -10.25 -2.05
N ILE A 118 -3.35 -11.12 -2.69
CA ILE A 118 -4.76 -11.32 -2.33
C ILE A 118 -4.89 -11.92 -0.92
N VAL A 119 -4.02 -12.88 -0.57
CA VAL A 119 -4.00 -13.49 0.76
C VAL A 119 -3.61 -12.45 1.81
N ILE A 120 -2.61 -11.62 1.54
CA ILE A 120 -2.21 -10.51 2.41
C ILE A 120 -3.41 -9.57 2.65
N CYS A 121 -4.12 -9.16 1.60
CA CYS A 121 -5.31 -8.31 1.75
C CYS A 121 -6.38 -8.97 2.64
N LYS A 122 -6.63 -10.28 2.47
CA LYS A 122 -7.60 -11.03 3.29
C LYS A 122 -7.20 -11.09 4.76
N ILE A 123 -5.92 -11.30 5.05
CA ILE A 123 -5.41 -11.33 6.42
C ILE A 123 -5.55 -9.93 7.02
N LEU A 124 -5.04 -8.90 6.35
CA LEU A 124 -5.08 -7.52 6.80
C LEU A 124 -6.49 -7.05 7.17
N VAL A 125 -7.47 -7.28 6.30
CA VAL A 125 -8.85 -6.84 6.54
C VAL A 125 -9.51 -7.56 7.72
N LYS A 126 -9.10 -8.81 8.02
CA LYS A 126 -9.64 -9.60 9.13
C LYS A 126 -8.91 -9.38 10.45
N SER A 127 -7.68 -8.89 10.42
CA SER A 127 -6.84 -8.69 11.59
C SER A 127 -7.34 -7.56 12.48
N GLU A 128 -7.03 -7.64 13.76
CA GLU A 128 -7.15 -6.49 14.64
C GLU A 128 -6.14 -5.42 14.21
N MET A 129 -6.53 -4.17 14.31
CA MET A 129 -5.71 -3.03 13.89
C MET A 129 -5.62 -2.00 15.00
N LEU A 130 -4.41 -1.52 15.22
CA LEU A 130 -4.13 -0.47 16.16
C LEU A 130 -3.37 0.66 15.46
N ARG A 131 -3.89 1.87 15.53
CA ARG A 131 -3.29 3.05 14.90
C ARG A 131 -2.28 3.77 15.78
N LEU A 132 -1.78 3.12 16.82
CA LEU A 132 -0.90 3.74 17.81
C LEU A 132 0.32 4.41 17.16
N ALA A 133 1.01 3.73 16.24
CA ALA A 133 2.16 4.29 15.54
C ALA A 133 1.83 5.54 14.72
N SER A 134 0.69 5.54 14.02
CA SER A 134 0.20 6.70 13.27
C SER A 134 -0.19 7.85 14.18
N ASP A 135 -0.83 7.54 15.30
CA ASP A 135 -1.34 8.55 16.24
C ASP A 135 -0.19 9.20 17.01
N VAL A 136 0.80 8.40 17.45
CA VAL A 136 2.06 8.89 18.06
C VAL A 136 2.81 9.79 17.08
N ASN A 137 3.00 9.35 15.84
CA ASN A 137 3.66 10.16 14.81
C ASN A 137 2.89 11.47 14.54
N GLY A 138 1.56 11.40 14.47
CA GLY A 138 0.70 12.58 14.32
C GLY A 138 0.83 13.56 15.50
N TYR A 139 0.92 13.03 16.71
CA TYR A 139 1.11 13.82 17.93
C TYR A 139 2.47 14.53 17.92
N TYR A 140 3.56 13.80 17.65
CA TYR A 140 4.90 14.37 17.58
C TYR A 140 5.05 15.42 16.47
N ARG A 141 4.49 15.19 15.30
CA ARG A 141 4.53 16.16 14.19
C ARG A 141 3.77 17.45 14.51
N LYS A 142 2.64 17.36 15.20
CA LYS A 142 1.89 18.53 15.65
C LYS A 142 2.60 19.26 16.78
N GLY A 143 3.21 18.51 17.69
CA GLY A 143 3.97 19.04 18.82
C GLY A 143 5.24 19.76 18.41
N VAL A 144 5.95 19.31 17.36
CA VAL A 144 7.14 20.00 16.84
C VAL A 144 6.81 21.37 16.24
N LYS A 145 5.57 21.61 15.83
CA LYS A 145 5.08 22.95 15.42
C LYS A 145 4.54 23.79 16.58
N GLY A 146 4.17 23.17 17.69
CA GLY A 146 3.74 23.83 18.92
C GLY A 146 4.83 23.64 19.98
N LYS A 147 5.15 24.67 20.74
CA LYS A 147 6.14 24.61 21.83
C LYS A 147 5.90 23.36 22.69
N PHE A 148 6.80 22.37 22.64
CA PHE A 148 6.82 21.27 23.58
C PHE A 148 7.16 21.81 24.95
N GLU A 149 6.22 21.81 25.86
CA GLU A 149 6.57 21.82 27.28
C GLU A 149 7.18 20.47 27.62
N LYS A 150 8.50 20.45 27.84
CA LYS A 150 9.21 19.28 28.33
C LYS A 150 8.53 18.82 29.61
N GLY A 151 7.89 17.67 29.59
CA GLY A 151 7.50 16.99 30.82
C GLY A 151 6.10 16.40 30.94
N SER A 152 5.24 16.46 29.92
CA SER A 152 3.84 16.06 30.09
C SER A 152 3.38 14.80 29.33
N VAL A 153 4.27 13.86 29.00
CA VAL A 153 3.81 12.54 28.54
C VAL A 153 3.70 11.64 29.78
N ASP A 154 2.53 11.59 30.35
CA ASP A 154 2.20 10.60 31.35
C ASP A 154 2.05 9.22 30.69
N ILE A 155 3.15 8.45 30.75
CA ILE A 155 3.22 7.10 30.22
C ILE A 155 2.37 6.12 31.07
N SER A 156 1.97 6.50 32.29
CA SER A 156 1.22 5.61 33.22
C SER A 156 -0.17 5.23 32.68
N LYS A 157 -0.66 5.89 31.65
CA LYS A 157 -1.93 5.56 30.99
C LYS A 157 -1.81 4.43 29.94
N TYR A 158 -0.60 3.96 29.66
CA TYR A 158 -0.32 2.98 28.60
C TYR A 158 0.46 1.74 29.08
N VAL A 159 0.65 1.63 30.40
CA VAL A 159 1.28 0.46 31.04
C VAL A 159 0.26 -0.23 31.93
#